data_689f3f3d58d114de9efdf0b4b4120851
#
_entry.id   689f3f3d58d114de9efdf0b4b4120851
#
_cell.length_a   1.000
_cell.length_b   1.000
_cell.length_c   1.000
_cell.angle_alpha   90.00
_cell.angle_beta   90.00
_cell.angle_gamma   90.00
#
_symmetry.space_group_name_H-M   'P 1'
#
loop_
_entity.id
_entity.type
_entity.pdbx_description
1 polymer ?
#
loop_
_entity_poly.entity_id
_entity_poly.type
_entity_poly.pdbx_seq_one_letter_code
_entity_poly.pdbx_strand_id
1 'polypeptide(L)'
;MTRSPCRKIHVESNRVTGIEIKNAAGDVEKLVAPLVLSNAGPRRTIALAGGGNVFEASYMAQFEQDDIDAPIMHASFVLSEPVMANFAGCMVFGNTTNLIYLEIPSAISPDISPEGIYLHTAFGAPADAAKPELDREFEMMLSELEANFPGILDKAKFLVKAKHRGDSPGMHRWVGRGMPVNTSVLGLYNVGDGCAPVGTIGTESAAASGREAARMILG
;
A
#
# COMPACT_ATOMS: atom_id res chain seq x y z
N MET A 1 -14.15 8.37 -12.50
CA MET A 1 -14.59 9.60 -11.77
C MET A 1 -13.48 9.98 -10.80
N THR A 2 -12.99 11.19 -10.89
CA THR A 2 -12.01 11.75 -9.95
C THR A 2 -12.73 12.63 -8.91
N ARG A 3 -12.09 12.83 -7.74
CA ARG A 3 -12.66 13.60 -6.62
C ARG A 3 -14.04 13.10 -6.16
N SER A 4 -14.26 11.79 -6.26
CA SER A 4 -15.54 11.13 -5.95
C SER A 4 -15.29 10.00 -4.95
N PRO A 5 -15.01 10.30 -3.67
CA PRO A 5 -14.77 9.28 -2.67
C PRO A 5 -16.02 8.39 -2.47
N CYS A 6 -15.79 7.08 -2.42
CA CYS A 6 -16.81 6.12 -2.04
C CYS A 6 -17.13 6.30 -0.55
N ARG A 7 -18.43 6.35 -0.24
CA ARG A 7 -18.96 6.56 1.11
C ARG A 7 -19.59 5.32 1.69
N LYS A 8 -20.14 4.47 0.82
CA LYS A 8 -20.84 3.26 1.20
C LYS A 8 -20.82 2.24 0.07
N ILE A 9 -20.77 0.97 0.42
CA ILE A 9 -21.08 -0.17 -0.43
C ILE A 9 -22.46 -0.67 -0.01
N HIS A 10 -23.40 -0.73 -0.93
CA HIS A 10 -24.76 -1.22 -0.66
C HIS A 10 -24.80 -2.73 -0.79
N VAL A 11 -25.25 -3.39 0.27
CA VAL A 11 -25.43 -4.85 0.33
C VAL A 11 -26.85 -5.16 0.75
N GLU A 12 -27.55 -5.99 -0.04
CA GLU A 12 -28.91 -6.44 0.21
C GLU A 12 -28.97 -7.96 0.00
N SER A 13 -29.53 -8.70 0.93
CA SER A 13 -29.64 -10.17 0.85
C SER A 13 -28.32 -10.86 0.50
N ASN A 14 -27.23 -10.50 1.20
CA ASN A 14 -25.88 -11.00 0.99
C ASN A 14 -25.30 -10.77 -0.42
N ARG A 15 -25.74 -9.74 -1.12
CA ARG A 15 -25.27 -9.38 -2.45
C ARG A 15 -25.01 -7.88 -2.55
N VAL A 16 -23.92 -7.50 -3.22
CA VAL A 16 -23.67 -6.09 -3.52
C VAL A 16 -24.68 -5.59 -4.56
N THR A 17 -25.22 -4.39 -4.33
CA THR A 17 -26.17 -3.73 -5.24
C THR A 17 -25.64 -2.42 -5.82
N GLY A 18 -24.50 -1.96 -5.35
CA GLY A 18 -23.84 -0.74 -5.85
C GLY A 18 -23.04 -0.03 -4.79
N ILE A 19 -22.66 1.20 -5.08
CA ILE A 19 -21.92 2.07 -4.19
C ILE A 19 -22.57 3.45 -4.10
N GLU A 20 -22.24 4.16 -3.03
CA GLU A 20 -22.55 5.58 -2.86
C GLU A 20 -21.24 6.38 -2.91
N ILE A 21 -21.22 7.42 -3.70
CA ILE A 21 -20.09 8.33 -3.81
C ILE A 21 -20.52 9.75 -3.45
N LYS A 22 -19.55 10.56 -3.04
CA LYS A 22 -19.71 12.02 -3.00
C LYS A 22 -19.01 12.58 -4.23
N ASN A 23 -19.78 13.16 -5.17
CA ASN A 23 -19.22 13.69 -6.40
C ASN A 23 -18.40 14.99 -6.16
N ALA A 24 -17.76 15.50 -7.21
CA ALA A 24 -16.92 16.68 -7.12
C ALA A 24 -17.70 17.97 -6.73
N ALA A 25 -19.02 18.02 -6.97
CA ALA A 25 -19.91 19.10 -6.55
C ALA A 25 -20.34 18.98 -5.08
N GLY A 26 -20.06 17.85 -4.45
CA GLY A 26 -20.43 17.57 -3.07
C GLY A 26 -21.73 16.80 -2.89
N ASP A 27 -22.40 16.46 -3.99
CA ASP A 27 -23.65 15.70 -3.95
C ASP A 27 -23.41 14.22 -3.72
N VAL A 28 -24.36 13.57 -3.09
CA VAL A 28 -24.36 12.12 -2.89
C VAL A 28 -25.05 11.45 -4.06
N GLU A 29 -24.35 10.50 -4.70
CA GLU A 29 -24.82 9.78 -5.86
C GLU A 29 -24.72 8.27 -5.62
N LYS A 30 -25.81 7.54 -5.91
CA LYS A 30 -25.84 6.08 -5.87
C LYS A 30 -25.57 5.51 -7.27
N LEU A 31 -24.53 4.69 -7.38
CA LEU A 31 -24.20 3.95 -8.61
C LEU A 31 -24.61 2.49 -8.43
N VAL A 32 -25.55 2.03 -9.24
CA VAL A 32 -26.02 0.64 -9.21
C VAL A 32 -25.02 -0.24 -9.95
N ALA A 33 -24.57 -1.30 -9.32
CA ALA A 33 -23.64 -2.26 -9.92
C ALA A 33 -23.81 -3.64 -9.27
N PRO A 34 -23.87 -4.74 -10.06
CA PRO A 34 -23.93 -6.10 -9.53
C PRO A 34 -22.57 -6.63 -9.07
N LEU A 35 -21.49 -5.93 -9.42
CA LEU A 35 -20.12 -6.25 -9.08
C LEU A 35 -19.40 -5.00 -8.58
N VAL A 36 -18.65 -5.16 -7.48
CA VAL A 36 -17.78 -4.10 -6.91
C VAL A 36 -16.42 -4.71 -6.59
N LEU A 37 -15.37 -4.13 -7.19
CA LEU A 37 -13.98 -4.42 -6.85
C LEU A 37 -13.47 -3.30 -5.95
N SER A 38 -13.14 -3.62 -4.72
CA SER A 38 -12.64 -2.67 -3.74
C SER A 38 -11.12 -2.77 -3.62
N ASN A 39 -10.43 -1.69 -3.97
CA ASN A 39 -9.00 -1.53 -3.69
C ASN A 39 -8.78 -0.59 -2.47
N ALA A 40 -9.74 -0.53 -1.58
CA ALA A 40 -9.65 0.29 -0.37
C ALA A 40 -8.97 -0.44 0.80
N GLY A 41 -8.63 -1.71 0.61
CA GLY A 41 -8.19 -2.63 1.64
C GLY A 41 -9.36 -3.30 2.39
N PRO A 42 -9.17 -4.52 2.92
CA PRO A 42 -10.24 -5.29 3.55
C PRO A 42 -10.91 -4.55 4.72
N ARG A 43 -10.14 -3.92 5.61
CA ARG A 43 -10.66 -3.15 6.75
C ARG A 43 -11.63 -2.06 6.30
N ARG A 44 -11.22 -1.27 5.31
CA ARG A 44 -12.04 -0.18 4.79
C ARG A 44 -13.25 -0.69 4.00
N THR A 45 -13.07 -1.78 3.27
CA THR A 45 -14.19 -2.44 2.54
C THR A 45 -15.27 -2.91 3.51
N ILE A 46 -14.89 -3.56 4.63
CA ILE A 46 -15.82 -3.96 5.68
C ILE A 46 -16.56 -2.74 6.26
N ALA A 47 -15.84 -1.68 6.58
CA ALA A 47 -16.44 -0.44 7.10
C ALA A 47 -17.42 0.19 6.09
N LEU A 48 -17.04 0.27 4.82
CA LEU A 48 -17.89 0.82 3.75
C LEU A 48 -19.14 -0.03 3.49
N ALA A 49 -19.07 -1.35 3.70
CA ALA A 49 -20.22 -2.25 3.56
C ALA A 49 -21.20 -2.19 4.74
N GLY A 50 -20.85 -1.49 5.82
CA GLY A 50 -21.72 -1.31 7.00
C GLY A 50 -21.27 -2.09 8.23
N GLY A 51 -20.08 -2.68 8.20
CA GLY A 51 -19.47 -3.37 9.34
C GLY A 51 -19.42 -4.88 9.20
N GLY A 52 -18.81 -5.54 10.19
CA GLY A 52 -18.55 -6.98 10.15
C GLY A 52 -19.80 -7.88 10.12
N ASN A 53 -20.93 -7.38 10.61
CA ASN A 53 -22.21 -8.11 10.61
C ASN A 53 -22.79 -8.36 9.21
N VAL A 54 -22.25 -7.70 8.19
CA VAL A 54 -22.62 -7.90 6.76
C VAL A 54 -21.92 -9.13 6.18
N PHE A 55 -20.84 -9.59 6.81
CA PHE A 55 -20.00 -10.68 6.34
C PHE A 55 -20.24 -11.95 7.17
N GLU A 56 -19.93 -13.10 6.59
CA GLU A 56 -19.98 -14.38 7.33
C GLU A 56 -18.96 -14.39 8.47
N ALA A 57 -19.31 -15.09 9.56
CA ALA A 57 -18.46 -15.20 10.74
C ALA A 57 -17.06 -15.77 10.43
N SER A 58 -16.97 -16.73 9.50
CA SER A 58 -15.70 -17.32 9.05
C SER A 58 -14.79 -16.29 8.37
N TYR A 59 -15.35 -15.43 7.52
CA TYR A 59 -14.62 -14.35 6.86
C TYR A 59 -14.10 -13.33 7.89
N MET A 60 -14.94 -12.97 8.86
CA MET A 60 -14.55 -12.04 9.92
C MET A 60 -13.50 -12.63 10.87
N ALA A 61 -13.59 -13.91 11.20
CA ALA A 61 -12.57 -14.58 12.01
C ALA A 61 -11.18 -14.59 11.32
N GLN A 62 -11.16 -14.84 10.01
CA GLN A 62 -9.93 -14.73 9.23
C GLN A 62 -9.42 -13.28 9.21
N PHE A 63 -10.31 -12.30 9.01
CA PHE A 63 -9.94 -10.89 9.02
C PHE A 63 -9.30 -10.48 10.35
N GLU A 64 -9.90 -10.85 11.49
CA GLU A 64 -9.37 -10.54 12.83
C GLU A 64 -7.99 -11.18 13.08
N GLN A 65 -7.77 -12.40 12.55
CA GLN A 65 -6.48 -13.07 12.64
C GLN A 65 -5.41 -12.40 11.78
N ASP A 66 -5.76 -11.92 10.58
CA ASP A 66 -4.83 -11.48 9.56
C ASP A 66 -4.71 -9.95 9.46
N ASP A 67 -5.52 -9.19 10.23
CA ASP A 67 -5.50 -7.72 10.24
C ASP A 67 -4.32 -7.15 11.05
N ILE A 68 -3.10 -7.48 10.60
CA ILE A 68 -1.85 -7.04 11.22
C ILE A 68 -1.24 -5.94 10.36
N ASP A 69 -1.06 -4.76 10.95
CA ASP A 69 -0.40 -3.65 10.29
C ASP A 69 1.07 -4.00 9.96
N ALA A 70 1.52 -3.58 8.78
CA ALA A 70 2.92 -3.55 8.41
C ALA A 70 3.36 -2.09 8.23
N PRO A 71 3.72 -1.37 9.31
CA PRO A 71 4.15 0.01 9.22
C PRO A 71 5.41 0.14 8.38
N ILE A 72 5.44 1.15 7.52
CA ILE A 72 6.63 1.46 6.70
C ILE A 72 6.95 2.94 6.77
N MET A 73 8.20 3.25 6.52
CA MET A 73 8.73 4.60 6.41
C MET A 73 9.41 4.75 5.06
N HIS A 74 9.26 5.90 4.41
CA HIS A 74 10.06 6.17 3.22
C HIS A 74 10.45 7.64 3.11
N ALA A 75 11.59 7.85 2.46
CA ALA A 75 12.09 9.16 2.10
C ALA A 75 12.47 9.16 0.62
N SER A 76 11.77 9.99 -0.18
CA SER A 76 12.15 10.22 -1.57
C SER A 76 12.89 11.55 -1.67
N PHE A 77 14.03 11.54 -2.35
CA PHE A 77 14.91 12.69 -2.50
C PHE A 77 15.64 12.66 -3.86
N VAL A 78 16.17 13.78 -4.25
CA VAL A 78 16.97 13.88 -5.47
C VAL A 78 18.38 14.33 -5.16
N LEU A 79 19.32 13.84 -5.98
CA LEU A 79 20.72 14.20 -6.00
C LEU A 79 21.12 14.61 -7.44
N SER A 80 22.23 15.33 -7.60
CA SER A 80 22.83 15.66 -8.90
C SER A 80 23.61 14.49 -9.52
N GLU A 81 23.88 13.47 -8.75
CA GLU A 81 24.56 12.23 -9.16
C GLU A 81 23.98 11.04 -8.39
N PRO A 82 23.99 9.82 -8.94
CA PRO A 82 23.53 8.67 -8.19
C PRO A 82 24.49 8.34 -7.06
N VAL A 83 23.99 7.81 -5.93
CA VAL A 83 24.84 7.41 -4.78
C VAL A 83 25.91 6.39 -5.14
N MET A 84 25.70 5.62 -6.20
CA MET A 84 26.66 4.67 -6.77
C MET A 84 26.64 4.78 -8.29
N ALA A 85 27.80 5.00 -8.88
CA ALA A 85 27.98 4.94 -10.33
C ALA A 85 27.67 3.53 -10.86
N ASN A 86 26.97 3.47 -11.98
CA ASN A 86 26.61 2.21 -12.66
C ASN A 86 25.70 1.26 -11.85
N PHE A 87 25.06 1.77 -10.81
CA PHE A 87 24.07 1.00 -10.06
C PHE A 87 22.66 1.32 -10.56
N ALA A 88 21.98 0.32 -11.08
CA ALA A 88 20.57 0.40 -11.44
C ALA A 88 19.82 -0.68 -10.68
N GLY A 89 18.88 -0.28 -9.82
CA GLY A 89 18.07 -1.24 -9.09
C GLY A 89 17.79 -0.86 -7.65
N CYS A 90 17.71 -1.89 -6.81
CA CYS A 90 17.42 -1.80 -5.38
C CYS A 90 18.61 -2.36 -4.60
N MET A 91 19.12 -1.59 -3.66
CA MET A 91 20.14 -2.00 -2.71
C MET A 91 19.47 -2.36 -1.38
N VAL A 92 19.67 -3.57 -0.90
CA VAL A 92 19.17 -4.04 0.39
C VAL A 92 20.29 -3.97 1.43
N PHE A 93 19.97 -3.47 2.62
CA PHE A 93 20.93 -3.31 3.73
C PHE A 93 20.75 -4.45 4.73
N GLY A 94 21.83 -5.12 5.06
CA GLY A 94 21.87 -6.19 6.07
C GLY A 94 22.49 -5.77 7.41
N ASN A 95 22.97 -4.54 7.50
CA ASN A 95 23.68 -3.99 8.67
C ASN A 95 22.96 -2.83 9.37
N THR A 96 21.68 -2.67 9.09
CA THR A 96 20.81 -1.59 9.57
C THR A 96 19.64 -2.15 10.36
N THR A 97 19.05 -1.33 11.23
CA THR A 97 17.88 -1.70 12.02
C THR A 97 16.57 -1.24 11.35
N ASN A 98 16.57 -0.01 10.83
CA ASN A 98 15.37 0.62 10.28
C ASN A 98 15.42 0.78 8.77
N LEU A 99 16.60 1.07 8.18
CA LEU A 99 16.77 1.19 6.74
C LEU A 99 16.79 -0.21 6.10
N ILE A 100 15.83 -0.50 5.24
CA ILE A 100 15.72 -1.81 4.57
C ILE A 100 16.36 -1.77 3.20
N TYR A 101 15.97 -0.81 2.36
CA TYR A 101 16.52 -0.70 1.02
C TYR A 101 16.51 0.72 0.46
N LEU A 102 17.33 0.94 -0.54
CA LEU A 102 17.43 2.17 -1.32
C LEU A 102 17.24 1.84 -2.80
N GLU A 103 16.31 2.51 -3.44
CA GLU A 103 16.10 2.44 -4.89
C GLU A 103 16.57 3.70 -5.58
N ILE A 104 17.00 3.56 -6.84
CA ILE A 104 17.29 4.68 -7.74
C ILE A 104 16.43 4.51 -9.01
N PRO A 105 15.14 4.85 -8.95
CA PRO A 105 14.21 4.61 -10.06
C PRO A 105 14.64 5.30 -11.36
N SER A 106 15.20 6.50 -11.28
CA SER A 106 15.68 7.25 -12.44
C SER A 106 16.92 6.65 -13.12
N ALA A 107 17.67 5.77 -12.43
CA ALA A 107 18.76 5.03 -13.07
C ALA A 107 18.24 3.87 -13.93
N ILE A 108 17.03 3.36 -13.64
CA ILE A 108 16.35 2.32 -14.42
C ILE A 108 15.53 2.94 -15.54
N SER A 109 14.83 4.03 -15.23
CA SER A 109 13.92 4.75 -16.14
C SER A 109 14.28 6.26 -16.15
N PRO A 110 15.24 6.68 -16.96
CA PRO A 110 15.71 8.07 -16.98
C PRO A 110 14.60 9.11 -17.25
N ASP A 111 13.55 8.71 -17.96
CA ASP A 111 12.43 9.59 -18.35
C ASP A 111 11.58 10.09 -17.16
N ILE A 112 11.73 9.50 -15.97
CA ILE A 112 10.96 9.91 -14.78
C ILE A 112 11.58 11.10 -14.05
N SER A 113 12.74 11.57 -14.49
CA SER A 113 13.52 12.62 -13.82
C SER A 113 14.14 13.55 -14.85
N PRO A 114 14.27 14.87 -14.61
CA PRO A 114 15.05 15.75 -15.47
C PRO A 114 16.49 15.26 -15.62
N GLU A 115 17.11 15.61 -16.76
CA GLU A 115 18.52 15.30 -17.01
C GLU A 115 19.43 15.83 -15.88
N GLY A 116 20.36 15.03 -15.43
CA GLY A 116 21.28 15.36 -14.32
C GLY A 116 20.63 15.36 -12.93
N ILE A 117 19.39 14.88 -12.81
CA ILE A 117 18.70 14.73 -11.54
C ILE A 117 18.37 13.25 -11.32
N TYR A 118 18.79 12.73 -10.19
CA TYR A 118 18.61 11.31 -9.84
C TYR A 118 17.64 11.17 -8.67
N LEU A 119 16.51 10.52 -8.94
CA LEU A 119 15.52 10.19 -7.90
C LEU A 119 15.98 8.98 -7.11
N HIS A 120 15.99 9.13 -5.80
CA HIS A 120 16.27 8.08 -4.83
C HIS A 120 15.07 7.90 -3.91
N THR A 121 14.82 6.67 -3.49
CA THR A 121 13.81 6.38 -2.46
C THR A 121 14.38 5.38 -1.46
N ALA A 122 14.57 5.84 -0.23
CA ALA A 122 14.93 5.00 0.90
C ALA A 122 13.65 4.48 1.58
N PHE A 123 13.60 3.19 1.83
CA PHE A 123 12.52 2.52 2.55
C PHE A 123 13.02 1.92 3.84
N GLY A 124 12.19 2.02 4.85
CA GLY A 124 12.44 1.44 6.15
C GLY A 124 11.19 0.92 6.83
N ALA A 125 11.41 0.17 7.89
CA ALA A 125 10.36 -0.31 8.78
C ALA A 125 10.78 -0.10 10.24
N PRO A 126 9.81 -0.03 11.16
CA PRO A 126 10.11 0.00 12.57
C PRO A 126 10.71 -1.34 13.04
N ALA A 127 11.55 -1.30 14.06
CA ALA A 127 12.14 -2.49 14.68
C ALA A 127 11.06 -3.40 15.32
N ASP A 128 10.00 -2.79 15.85
CA ASP A 128 8.82 -3.49 16.38
C ASP A 128 7.56 -2.94 15.70
N ALA A 129 7.00 -3.71 14.77
CA ALA A 129 5.79 -3.34 14.04
C ALA A 129 4.54 -3.27 14.94
N ALA A 130 4.52 -3.97 16.08
CA ALA A 130 3.40 -3.93 17.01
C ALA A 130 3.40 -2.64 17.86
N LYS A 131 4.57 -2.08 18.12
CA LYS A 131 4.77 -0.87 18.92
C LYS A 131 5.68 0.13 18.22
N PRO A 132 5.34 0.61 17.02
CA PRO A 132 6.22 1.44 16.23
C PRO A 132 6.37 2.84 16.82
N GLU A 133 7.61 3.31 16.96
CA GLU A 133 7.96 4.68 17.30
C GLU A 133 8.36 5.44 16.02
N LEU A 134 7.43 5.57 15.08
CA LEU A 134 7.69 5.96 13.69
C LEU A 134 8.47 7.27 13.53
N ASP A 135 8.31 8.25 14.42
CA ASP A 135 9.06 9.51 14.33
C ASP A 135 10.54 9.31 14.66
N ARG A 136 10.83 8.61 15.74
CA ARG A 136 12.19 8.30 16.16
C ARG A 136 12.88 7.36 15.18
N GLU A 137 12.18 6.31 14.77
CA GLU A 137 12.73 5.27 13.90
C GLU A 137 12.95 5.79 12.47
N PHE A 138 12.16 6.79 12.03
CA PHE A 138 12.41 7.49 10.78
C PHE A 138 13.74 8.27 10.82
N GLU A 139 14.02 8.98 11.91
CA GLU A 139 15.30 9.68 12.06
C GLU A 139 16.47 8.68 12.18
N MET A 140 16.25 7.53 12.81
CA MET A 140 17.25 6.44 12.82
C MET A 140 17.51 5.91 11.42
N MET A 141 16.46 5.68 10.60
CA MET A 141 16.59 5.29 9.21
C MET A 141 17.43 6.28 8.40
N LEU A 142 17.21 7.60 8.59
CA LEU A 142 18.03 8.63 7.93
C LEU A 142 19.48 8.62 8.42
N SER A 143 19.70 8.40 9.71
CA SER A 143 21.05 8.28 10.28
C SER A 143 21.79 7.06 9.73
N GLU A 144 21.10 5.94 9.55
CA GLU A 144 21.64 4.73 8.93
C GLU A 144 21.94 4.96 7.42
N LEU A 145 21.12 5.74 6.73
CA LEU A 145 21.38 6.16 5.34
C LEU A 145 22.66 7.01 5.28
N GLU A 146 22.82 7.99 6.17
CA GLU A 146 24.02 8.82 6.28
C GLU A 146 25.26 8.00 6.61
N ALA A 147 25.14 7.02 7.51
CA ALA A 147 26.25 6.14 7.87
C ALA A 147 26.74 5.26 6.70
N ASN A 148 25.83 4.85 5.82
CA ASN A 148 26.16 4.06 4.62
C ASN A 148 26.67 4.94 3.46
N PHE A 149 26.21 6.20 3.39
CA PHE A 149 26.57 7.17 2.34
C PHE A 149 26.92 8.53 2.96
N PRO A 150 28.12 8.72 3.52
CA PRO A 150 28.49 9.94 4.22
C PRO A 150 28.29 11.20 3.38
N GLY A 151 27.62 12.19 3.95
CA GLY A 151 27.29 13.46 3.32
C GLY A 151 26.06 13.41 2.39
N ILE A 152 25.31 12.31 2.37
CA ILE A 152 24.12 12.18 1.51
C ILE A 152 23.01 13.11 1.98
N LEU A 153 22.81 13.28 3.29
CA LEU A 153 21.73 14.13 3.82
C LEU A 153 21.97 15.60 3.52
N ASP A 154 23.22 16.04 3.48
CA ASP A 154 23.58 17.43 3.12
C ASP A 154 23.35 17.73 1.63
N LYS A 155 23.50 16.73 0.77
CA LYS A 155 23.31 16.83 -0.69
C LYS A 155 21.87 16.58 -1.10
N ALA A 156 21.09 15.85 -0.29
CA ALA A 156 19.74 15.42 -0.64
C ALA A 156 18.74 16.58 -0.60
N LYS A 157 18.04 16.77 -1.71
CA LYS A 157 16.82 17.57 -1.71
C LYS A 157 15.62 16.64 -1.54
N PHE A 158 15.09 16.60 -0.33
CA PHE A 158 13.93 15.78 -0.02
C PHE A 158 12.68 16.29 -0.72
N LEU A 159 11.97 15.37 -1.35
CA LEU A 159 10.66 15.60 -2.00
C LEU A 159 9.53 15.11 -1.10
N VAL A 160 9.72 13.94 -0.47
CA VAL A 160 8.75 13.31 0.41
C VAL A 160 9.48 12.70 1.60
N LYS A 161 8.91 12.90 2.78
CA LYS A 161 9.22 12.15 4.00
C LYS A 161 7.89 11.62 4.54
N ALA A 162 7.70 10.32 4.56
CA ALA A 162 6.41 9.73 4.90
C ALA A 162 6.54 8.52 5.83
N LYS A 163 5.55 8.40 6.68
CA LYS A 163 5.37 7.31 7.63
C LYS A 163 3.97 6.78 7.46
N HIS A 164 3.83 5.50 7.23
CA HIS A 164 2.57 4.85 6.90
C HIS A 164 2.22 3.83 7.97
N ARG A 165 0.96 3.83 8.36
CA ARG A 165 0.41 2.88 9.32
C ARG A 165 -1.06 2.64 8.99
N GLY A 166 -1.53 1.41 9.21
CA GLY A 166 -2.90 1.03 8.93
C GLY A 166 -3.20 1.03 7.43
N ASP A 167 -4.27 1.72 7.03
CA ASP A 167 -4.76 1.74 5.64
C ASP A 167 -4.28 2.96 4.82
N SER A 168 -3.30 3.72 5.31
CA SER A 168 -2.85 4.94 4.64
C SER A 168 -1.38 4.86 4.21
N PRO A 169 -1.05 5.11 2.94
CA PRO A 169 -1.90 5.38 1.78
C PRO A 169 -2.54 4.15 1.18
N GLY A 170 -2.21 2.98 1.64
CA GLY A 170 -2.71 1.68 1.27
C GLY A 170 -2.49 0.70 2.40
N MET A 171 -3.15 -0.43 2.32
CA MET A 171 -3.01 -1.47 3.32
C MET A 171 -1.78 -2.31 2.99
N HIS A 172 -0.80 -2.32 3.89
CA HIS A 172 0.34 -3.21 3.84
C HIS A 172 0.10 -4.38 4.79
N ARG A 173 0.30 -5.58 4.30
CA ARG A 173 0.15 -6.82 5.07
C ARG A 173 1.46 -7.56 5.17
N TRP A 174 1.61 -8.28 6.24
CA TRP A 174 2.69 -9.25 6.37
C TRP A 174 2.52 -10.35 5.33
N VAL A 175 3.63 -10.83 4.80
CA VAL A 175 3.65 -11.94 3.84
C VAL A 175 2.88 -13.14 4.41
N GLY A 176 1.96 -13.69 3.61
CA GLY A 176 1.11 -14.81 4.03
C GLY A 176 -0.09 -14.45 4.91
N ARG A 177 -0.36 -13.15 5.11
CA ARG A 177 -1.50 -12.63 5.91
C ARG A 177 -2.54 -11.89 5.07
N GLY A 178 -2.59 -12.13 3.78
CA GLY A 178 -3.57 -11.51 2.89
C GLY A 178 -4.97 -12.11 3.06
N MET A 179 -5.99 -11.24 2.97
CA MET A 179 -7.38 -11.69 2.88
C MET A 179 -7.66 -12.30 1.49
N PRO A 180 -8.62 -13.22 1.36
CA PRO A 180 -9.04 -13.72 0.06
C PRO A 180 -9.60 -12.59 -0.81
N VAL A 181 -9.41 -12.72 -2.12
CA VAL A 181 -9.95 -11.78 -3.12
C VAL A 181 -11.48 -11.77 -3.09
N ASN A 182 -12.12 -12.93 -3.03
CA ASN A 182 -13.55 -13.02 -2.85
C ASN A 182 -13.94 -12.75 -1.39
N THR A 183 -14.93 -11.94 -1.19
CA THR A 183 -15.55 -11.78 0.12
C THR A 183 -16.70 -12.80 0.30
N SER A 184 -17.26 -12.87 1.52
CA SER A 184 -18.49 -13.64 1.76
C SER A 184 -19.75 -12.97 1.21
N VAL A 185 -19.65 -11.73 0.69
CA VAL A 185 -20.75 -11.00 0.04
C VAL A 185 -20.67 -11.20 -1.46
N LEU A 186 -21.71 -11.73 -2.07
CA LEU A 186 -21.78 -12.01 -3.50
C LEU A 186 -21.59 -10.74 -4.32
N GLY A 187 -20.66 -10.80 -5.30
CA GLY A 187 -20.34 -9.68 -6.18
C GLY A 187 -19.42 -8.63 -5.58
N LEU A 188 -18.97 -8.79 -4.32
CA LEU A 188 -17.99 -7.91 -3.69
C LEU A 188 -16.63 -8.60 -3.61
N TYR A 189 -15.62 -7.99 -4.21
CA TYR A 189 -14.24 -8.49 -4.26
C TYR A 189 -13.28 -7.46 -3.67
N ASN A 190 -12.29 -7.94 -2.93
CA ASN A 190 -11.14 -7.13 -2.54
C ASN A 190 -9.99 -7.34 -3.54
N VAL A 191 -9.30 -6.27 -3.88
CA VAL A 191 -8.05 -6.31 -4.66
C VAL A 191 -7.03 -5.39 -4.02
N GLY A 192 -5.77 -5.55 -4.37
CA GLY A 192 -4.67 -4.76 -3.82
C GLY A 192 -3.81 -5.56 -2.85
N ASP A 193 -2.85 -4.90 -2.23
CA ASP A 193 -1.84 -5.53 -1.35
C ASP A 193 -2.44 -6.24 -0.13
N GLY A 194 -3.60 -5.78 0.36
CA GLY A 194 -4.34 -6.43 1.44
C GLY A 194 -4.94 -7.79 1.09
N CYS A 195 -4.89 -8.22 -0.17
CA CYS A 195 -5.40 -9.49 -0.69
C CYS A 195 -4.30 -10.27 -1.40
N ALA A 196 -3.11 -10.28 -0.80
CA ALA A 196 -1.93 -10.90 -1.36
C ALA A 196 -2.05 -12.43 -1.40
N PRO A 197 -1.90 -13.06 -2.58
CA PRO A 197 -1.66 -14.50 -2.64
C PRO A 197 -0.40 -14.88 -1.87
N VAL A 198 -0.40 -16.09 -1.30
CA VAL A 198 0.77 -16.60 -0.57
C VAL A 198 2.01 -16.58 -1.47
N GLY A 199 3.11 -16.02 -0.97
CA GLY A 199 4.38 -15.93 -1.69
C GLY A 199 4.55 -14.65 -2.53
N THR A 200 3.59 -13.73 -2.51
CA THR A 200 3.69 -12.42 -3.17
C THR A 200 3.72 -11.28 -2.16
N ILE A 201 4.24 -10.12 -2.56
CA ILE A 201 4.35 -8.92 -1.70
C ILE A 201 4.24 -7.64 -2.53
N GLY A 202 3.66 -6.59 -1.94
CA GLY A 202 3.65 -5.24 -2.48
C GLY A 202 2.95 -5.14 -3.84
N THR A 203 3.60 -4.51 -4.80
CA THR A 203 3.03 -4.26 -6.15
C THR A 203 2.68 -5.55 -6.88
N GLU A 204 3.48 -6.61 -6.73
CA GLU A 204 3.19 -7.92 -7.33
C GLU A 204 1.91 -8.51 -6.76
N SER A 205 1.73 -8.45 -5.43
CA SER A 205 0.51 -8.90 -4.75
C SER A 205 -0.72 -8.17 -5.26
N ALA A 206 -0.62 -6.85 -5.35
CA ALA A 206 -1.71 -6.00 -5.84
C ALA A 206 -2.11 -6.39 -7.27
N ALA A 207 -1.15 -6.56 -8.17
CA ALA A 207 -1.39 -6.98 -9.55
C ALA A 207 -1.96 -8.41 -9.63
N ALA A 208 -1.42 -9.34 -8.83
CA ALA A 208 -1.88 -10.72 -8.79
C ALA A 208 -3.32 -10.84 -8.29
N SER A 209 -3.69 -10.09 -7.25
CA SER A 209 -5.07 -10.06 -6.73
C SER A 209 -6.08 -9.54 -7.74
N GLY A 210 -5.72 -8.51 -8.52
CA GLY A 210 -6.57 -7.99 -9.61
C GLY A 210 -6.77 -9.03 -10.71
N ARG A 211 -5.72 -9.75 -11.09
CA ARG A 211 -5.81 -10.85 -12.07
C ARG A 211 -6.66 -12.01 -11.56
N GLU A 212 -6.55 -12.34 -10.26
CA GLU A 212 -7.37 -13.38 -9.64
C GLU A 212 -8.84 -12.98 -9.62
N ALA A 213 -9.17 -11.74 -9.21
CA ALA A 213 -10.53 -11.21 -9.28
C ALA A 213 -11.12 -11.32 -10.69
N ALA A 214 -10.35 -10.92 -11.70
CA ALA A 214 -10.79 -11.01 -13.08
C ALA A 214 -11.11 -12.46 -13.51
N ARG A 215 -10.28 -13.44 -13.11
CA ARG A 215 -10.54 -14.87 -13.38
C ARG A 215 -11.82 -15.37 -12.69
N MET A 216 -12.03 -14.98 -11.44
CA MET A 216 -13.24 -15.37 -10.69
C MET A 216 -14.52 -14.79 -11.27
N ILE A 217 -14.45 -13.62 -11.91
CA ILE A 217 -15.61 -12.93 -12.49
C ILE A 217 -15.91 -13.40 -13.91
N LEU A 218 -14.88 -13.69 -14.68
CA LEU A 218 -15.03 -14.02 -16.11
C LEU A 218 -15.09 -15.52 -16.39
N GLY A 219 -14.74 -16.39 -15.41
CA GLY A 219 -14.65 -17.84 -15.55
C GLY A 219 -13.32 -18.22 -16.18
#